data_b3354f99ce6c128924883fb8f355b2f7
#
_entry.id   b3354f99ce6c128924883fb8f355b2f7
#
_cell.length_a   1.000
_cell.length_b   1.000
_cell.length_c   1.000
_cell.angle_alpha   90.00
_cell.angle_beta   90.00
_cell.angle_gamma   90.00
#
_symmetry.space_group_name_H-M   'P 1'
#
loop_
_entity.id
_entity.type
_entity.pdbx_description
1 polymer ?
#
loop_
_entity_poly.entity_id
_entity_poly.type
_entity_poly.pdbx_seq_one_letter_code
_entity_poly.pdbx_strand_id
1 'polypeptide(L)'
;MQALGCRMNLAAVLNGLLVSVVAALLWKYVKLSEHAALLEEELLLTRQSQELSQVRIDYHAALQALQQHGTRMVCTGKMHTDRVCRFDYLCYSTEAEEFVFFHSNASVMLPNLGPRRFQPALLDLSSVEDHNTQYFNFLELPAAALKFMPKPVFVPDVALILNRFNPDNLMHVFHDDLLPIFYTMGQYSDLDEEARLVFMEGWSEGPHFQLYRLLSSKQPLLKEQLRNFGKLLCFTKSYVGLSKMTTWYQYGFVQPQGPKANILVSGNEIRQFSSFLAEKLNVTVGEQTEKTDEYIVVFSRSLNRLILNEAELILALAQEFQMKVVTVSLEEQSFADIVRVLSRASMLVSMHGAQLVTSLFLPRGAAVVELYPYAINPEHYAPYRTLTSLPGMDLQYVAWRNTKEENSVTFPERAWDQGGIAHLEKEEQERIMKSKEVPRHLCCRNPEWLFRIYQDTKVDIASLLDALHQGLASRPGPKRARPASTVHPGRVREPKCQTSVQATNEAKLTVSWQIPWNLKYLKVREVKYEVWIQEQGENTYMPYILPHQNYTFSENIKPFTTYLVWVRCIFNKTLLGPFADVLMCRT
;
A
#
# COMPACT_ATOMS: atom_id res chain seq x y z
N MET A 1 -79.30 -31.85 -13.11
CA MET A 1 -78.07 -32.11 -12.34
C MET A 1 -76.94 -32.20 -13.31
N GLN A 2 -76.22 -31.09 -13.58
CA GLN A 2 -75.02 -31.01 -14.42
C GLN A 2 -73.79 -31.04 -13.50
N ALA A 3 -73.02 -32.10 -13.60
CA ALA A 3 -71.72 -32.18 -12.90
C ALA A 3 -70.68 -31.38 -13.67
N LEU A 4 -70.23 -30.22 -13.13
CA LEU A 4 -69.07 -29.51 -13.58
C LEU A 4 -67.79 -30.29 -13.17
N GLY A 5 -67.24 -31.04 -14.10
CA GLY A 5 -65.92 -31.66 -13.93
C GLY A 5 -64.81 -30.60 -14.05
N CYS A 6 -64.22 -30.20 -12.96
CA CYS A 6 -63.05 -29.37 -12.92
C CYS A 6 -61.84 -30.19 -13.45
N ARG A 7 -61.51 -30.07 -14.75
CA ARG A 7 -60.26 -30.63 -15.31
C ARG A 7 -59.12 -29.72 -14.86
N MET A 8 -58.47 -30.06 -13.77
CA MET A 8 -57.20 -29.42 -13.41
C MET A 8 -56.17 -29.69 -14.52
N ASN A 9 -55.58 -28.59 -15.03
CA ASN A 9 -54.57 -28.70 -16.06
C ASN A 9 -53.26 -29.26 -15.45
N LEU A 10 -52.99 -30.55 -15.69
CA LEU A 10 -51.87 -31.31 -15.13
C LEU A 10 -50.53 -30.60 -15.40
N ALA A 11 -50.39 -29.92 -16.53
CA ALA A 11 -49.20 -29.13 -16.85
C ALA A 11 -49.01 -27.91 -15.93
N ALA A 12 -50.09 -27.24 -15.52
CA ALA A 12 -50.03 -26.12 -14.60
C ALA A 12 -49.63 -26.57 -13.19
N VAL A 13 -50.10 -27.73 -12.76
CA VAL A 13 -49.73 -28.32 -11.45
C VAL A 13 -48.26 -28.78 -11.46
N LEU A 14 -47.79 -29.39 -12.53
CA LEU A 14 -46.41 -29.83 -12.70
C LEU A 14 -45.46 -28.63 -12.74
N ASN A 15 -45.81 -27.55 -13.45
CA ASN A 15 -45.00 -26.33 -13.48
C ASN A 15 -44.95 -25.63 -12.10
N GLY A 16 -46.08 -25.60 -11.37
CA GLY A 16 -46.11 -25.06 -10.01
C GLY A 16 -45.21 -25.85 -9.03
N LEU A 17 -45.23 -27.17 -9.13
CA LEU A 17 -44.37 -28.06 -8.35
C LEU A 17 -42.87 -27.85 -8.72
N LEU A 18 -42.56 -27.75 -9.99
CA LEU A 18 -41.17 -27.51 -10.46
C LEU A 18 -40.63 -26.18 -9.94
N VAL A 19 -41.41 -25.11 -10.04
CA VAL A 19 -41.05 -23.78 -9.52
C VAL A 19 -40.84 -23.84 -8.00
N SER A 20 -41.69 -24.53 -7.27
CA SER A 20 -41.54 -24.67 -5.82
C SER A 20 -40.29 -25.46 -5.42
N VAL A 21 -39.97 -26.51 -6.17
CA VAL A 21 -38.73 -27.29 -5.94
C VAL A 21 -37.48 -26.47 -6.26
N VAL A 22 -37.48 -25.73 -7.36
CA VAL A 22 -36.36 -24.84 -7.72
C VAL A 22 -36.19 -23.74 -6.68
N ALA A 23 -37.27 -23.12 -6.22
CA ALA A 23 -37.22 -22.12 -5.15
C ALA A 23 -36.66 -22.67 -3.84
N ALA A 24 -37.08 -23.89 -3.45
CA ALA A 24 -36.57 -24.55 -2.26
C ALA A 24 -35.08 -24.94 -2.38
N LEU A 25 -34.64 -25.34 -3.56
CA LEU A 25 -33.24 -25.65 -3.84
C LEU A 25 -32.38 -24.37 -3.82
N LEU A 26 -32.85 -23.28 -4.41
CA LEU A 26 -32.18 -21.98 -4.36
C LEU A 26 -32.08 -21.46 -2.93
N TRP A 27 -33.15 -21.55 -2.15
CA TRP A 27 -33.12 -21.14 -0.75
C TRP A 27 -32.13 -22.00 0.07
N LYS A 28 -32.09 -23.32 -0.14
CA LYS A 28 -31.10 -24.20 0.49
C LYS A 28 -29.67 -23.85 0.07
N TYR A 29 -29.46 -23.53 -1.22
CA TYR A 29 -28.15 -23.12 -1.72
C TYR A 29 -27.66 -21.83 -1.07
N VAL A 30 -28.52 -20.81 -0.97
CA VAL A 30 -28.21 -19.55 -0.28
C VAL A 30 -27.86 -19.80 1.20
N LYS A 31 -28.68 -20.62 1.90
CA LYS A 31 -28.39 -20.95 3.30
C LYS A 31 -27.11 -21.76 3.51
N LEU A 32 -26.78 -22.64 2.60
CA LEU A 32 -25.52 -23.39 2.62
C LEU A 32 -24.32 -22.46 2.33
N SER A 33 -24.47 -21.50 1.41
CA SER A 33 -23.45 -20.51 1.10
C SER A 33 -23.19 -19.56 2.28
N GLU A 34 -24.25 -19.08 2.95
CA GLU A 34 -24.14 -18.28 4.17
C GLU A 34 -23.43 -19.06 5.29
N HIS A 35 -23.77 -20.32 5.46
CA HIS A 35 -23.16 -21.17 6.49
C HIS A 35 -21.69 -21.51 6.17
N ALA A 36 -21.36 -21.74 4.91
CA ALA A 36 -19.98 -21.94 4.46
C ALA A 36 -19.12 -20.70 4.72
N ALA A 37 -19.64 -19.50 4.42
CA ALA A 37 -18.94 -18.25 4.69
C ALA A 37 -18.66 -18.04 6.20
N LEU A 38 -19.65 -18.35 7.06
CA LEU A 38 -19.45 -18.28 8.52
C LEU A 38 -18.42 -19.30 9.02
N LEU A 39 -18.39 -20.50 8.46
CA LEU A 39 -17.40 -21.53 8.82
C LEU A 39 -15.99 -21.16 8.35
N GLU A 40 -15.88 -20.54 7.17
CA GLU A 40 -14.59 -20.02 6.69
C GLU A 40 -14.05 -18.90 7.60
N GLU A 41 -14.93 -17.99 8.03
CA GLU A 41 -14.57 -16.93 8.97
C GLU A 41 -14.12 -17.49 10.33
N GLU A 42 -14.88 -18.45 10.90
CA GLU A 42 -14.51 -19.11 12.15
C GLU A 42 -13.20 -19.92 12.04
N LEU A 43 -12.98 -20.58 10.90
CA LEU A 43 -11.73 -21.29 10.62
C LEU A 43 -10.54 -20.32 10.49
N LEU A 44 -10.76 -19.17 9.86
CA LEU A 44 -9.75 -18.13 9.71
C LEU A 44 -9.34 -17.56 11.07
N LEU A 45 -10.32 -17.23 11.93
CA LEU A 45 -10.11 -16.75 13.30
C LEU A 45 -9.36 -17.79 14.14
N THR A 46 -9.72 -19.07 13.99
CA THR A 46 -9.06 -20.15 14.71
C THR A 46 -7.62 -20.33 14.27
N ARG A 47 -7.34 -20.24 12.96
CA ARG A 47 -5.96 -20.27 12.42
C ARG A 47 -5.15 -19.08 12.89
N GLN A 48 -5.72 -17.87 12.88
CA GLN A 48 -5.05 -16.67 13.38
C GLN A 48 -4.67 -16.79 14.87
N SER A 49 -5.59 -17.35 15.67
CA SER A 49 -5.33 -17.62 17.08
C SER A 49 -4.22 -18.67 17.29
N GLN A 50 -4.19 -19.72 16.46
CA GLN A 50 -3.15 -20.74 16.51
C GLN A 50 -1.80 -20.22 16.03
N GLU A 51 -1.74 -19.38 14.98
CA GLU A 51 -0.50 -18.79 14.51
C GLU A 51 0.16 -17.90 15.58
N LEU A 52 -0.64 -17.10 16.32
CA LEU A 52 -0.13 -16.32 17.45
C LEU A 52 0.34 -17.21 18.62
N SER A 53 -0.20 -18.41 18.75
CA SER A 53 0.20 -19.35 19.82
C SER A 53 1.43 -20.20 19.48
N GLN A 54 1.80 -20.30 18.21
CA GLN A 54 2.94 -21.12 17.77
C GLN A 54 4.31 -20.50 18.10
N VAL A 55 4.39 -19.19 18.23
CA VAL A 55 5.63 -18.55 18.67
C VAL A 55 5.67 -18.56 20.20
N ARG A 56 6.49 -19.44 20.75
CA ARG A 56 6.66 -19.60 22.19
C ARG A 56 7.40 -18.39 22.76
N ILE A 57 6.63 -17.35 23.15
CA ILE A 57 7.20 -16.27 23.96
C ILE A 57 7.34 -16.81 25.39
N ASP A 58 8.49 -16.57 25.98
CA ASP A 58 8.58 -16.60 27.44
C ASP A 58 7.76 -15.44 28.00
N TYR A 59 6.50 -15.74 28.32
CA TYR A 59 5.56 -14.75 28.89
C TYR A 59 6.14 -14.05 30.11
N HIS A 60 6.86 -14.78 30.96
CA HIS A 60 7.44 -14.22 32.19
C HIS A 60 8.56 -13.24 31.87
N ALA A 61 9.43 -13.57 30.92
CA ALA A 61 10.49 -12.67 30.48
C ALA A 61 9.92 -11.40 29.83
N ALA A 62 8.91 -11.54 28.96
CA ALA A 62 8.25 -10.39 28.33
C ALA A 62 7.53 -9.49 29.35
N LEU A 63 6.82 -10.08 30.31
CA LEU A 63 6.16 -9.33 31.35
C LEU A 63 7.17 -8.61 32.26
N GLN A 64 8.24 -9.28 32.64
CA GLN A 64 9.32 -8.70 33.42
C GLN A 64 9.99 -7.54 32.70
N ALA A 65 10.27 -7.70 31.40
CA ALA A 65 10.84 -6.64 30.56
C ALA A 65 9.93 -5.41 30.50
N LEU A 66 8.63 -5.62 30.26
CA LEU A 66 7.64 -4.54 30.25
C LEU A 66 7.53 -3.83 31.63
N GLN A 67 7.59 -4.58 32.74
CA GLN A 67 7.54 -4.01 34.08
C GLN A 67 8.79 -3.21 34.45
N GLN A 68 9.96 -3.69 34.06
CA GLN A 68 11.25 -3.07 34.39
C GLN A 68 11.60 -1.91 33.48
N HIS A 69 11.39 -2.06 32.18
CA HIS A 69 11.83 -1.10 31.17
C HIS A 69 10.70 -0.24 30.62
N GLY A 70 9.44 -0.67 30.79
CA GLY A 70 8.30 -0.02 30.16
C GLY A 70 8.31 -0.15 28.64
N THR A 71 7.46 0.63 27.97
CA THR A 71 7.47 0.80 26.53
C THR A 71 8.66 1.67 26.14
N ARG A 72 9.42 1.27 25.12
CA ARG A 72 10.53 2.06 24.57
C ARG A 72 10.16 2.52 23.16
N MET A 73 10.61 3.70 22.78
CA MET A 73 10.30 4.31 21.49
C MET A 73 11.55 4.92 20.87
N VAL A 74 11.77 4.64 19.58
CA VAL A 74 12.80 5.26 18.74
C VAL A 74 12.17 5.64 17.41
N CYS A 75 12.26 6.92 17.03
CA CYS A 75 11.66 7.42 15.81
C CYS A 75 12.70 7.92 14.81
N THR A 76 12.42 7.74 13.52
CA THR A 76 13.04 8.46 12.41
C THR A 76 12.20 9.70 12.10
N GLY A 77 12.77 10.65 11.36
CA GLY A 77 12.04 11.87 10.98
C GLY A 77 12.06 12.97 12.03
N LYS A 78 11.66 14.17 11.64
CA LYS A 78 11.69 15.39 12.46
C LYS A 78 10.32 15.84 12.92
N MET A 79 9.31 15.61 12.09
CA MET A 79 7.94 16.06 12.31
C MET A 79 6.99 14.86 12.33
N HIS A 80 5.78 15.04 12.84
CA HIS A 80 4.75 13.99 12.86
C HIS A 80 4.44 13.46 11.45
N THR A 81 4.57 14.30 10.43
CA THR A 81 4.30 13.95 9.03
C THR A 81 5.38 13.08 8.36
N ASP A 82 6.59 13.02 8.91
CA ASP A 82 7.70 12.24 8.34
C ASP A 82 8.24 11.14 9.27
N ARG A 83 7.63 10.97 10.46
CA ARG A 83 8.06 9.99 11.44
C ARG A 83 7.53 8.60 11.15
N VAL A 84 8.41 7.63 11.32
CA VAL A 84 8.10 6.23 11.56
C VAL A 84 8.77 5.84 12.85
N CYS A 85 8.02 5.32 13.82
CA CYS A 85 8.53 5.01 15.15
C CYS A 85 8.57 3.51 15.38
N ARG A 86 9.71 3.00 15.87
CA ARG A 86 9.82 1.67 16.43
C ARG A 86 9.48 1.72 17.91
N PHE A 87 8.65 0.79 18.33
CA PHE A 87 8.31 0.57 19.73
C PHE A 87 8.70 -0.84 20.16
N ASP A 88 9.26 -0.95 21.37
CA ASP A 88 9.34 -2.21 22.07
C ASP A 88 8.27 -2.19 23.16
N TYR A 89 7.42 -3.22 23.22
CA TYR A 89 6.31 -3.37 24.16
C TYR A 89 5.25 -2.26 24.11
N LEU A 90 4.84 -1.88 22.90
CA LEU A 90 3.66 -1.02 22.73
C LEU A 90 2.40 -1.84 22.98
N CYS A 91 1.54 -1.40 23.91
CA CYS A 91 0.30 -2.08 24.21
C CYS A 91 -0.91 -1.40 23.57
N TYR A 92 -1.98 -2.15 23.35
CA TYR A 92 -3.27 -1.67 22.88
C TYR A 92 -4.39 -2.22 23.76
N SER A 93 -5.21 -1.33 24.34
CA SER A 93 -6.41 -1.68 25.08
C SER A 93 -7.59 -1.83 24.12
N THR A 94 -8.12 -3.03 23.99
CA THR A 94 -9.26 -3.29 23.09
C THR A 94 -10.59 -2.79 23.67
N GLU A 95 -10.67 -2.54 24.96
CA GLU A 95 -11.84 -1.95 25.62
C GLU A 95 -11.85 -0.41 25.49
N ALA A 96 -10.70 0.23 25.71
CA ALA A 96 -10.55 1.68 25.55
C ALA A 96 -10.35 2.10 24.10
N GLU A 97 -10.03 1.15 23.20
CA GLU A 97 -9.65 1.38 21.81
C GLU A 97 -8.47 2.37 21.65
N GLU A 98 -7.54 2.35 22.59
CA GLU A 98 -6.37 3.22 22.63
C GLU A 98 -5.08 2.44 22.80
N PHE A 99 -4.00 2.96 22.22
CA PHE A 99 -2.65 2.51 22.52
C PHE A 99 -2.28 2.94 23.95
N VAL A 100 -1.48 2.08 24.60
CA VAL A 100 -1.01 2.33 25.97
C VAL A 100 0.52 2.29 25.96
N PHE A 101 1.10 3.37 26.39
CA PHE A 101 2.53 3.53 26.61
C PHE A 101 2.82 3.40 28.12
N PHE A 102 3.48 2.33 28.52
CA PHE A 102 3.89 2.15 29.91
C PHE A 102 5.26 2.76 30.13
N HIS A 103 5.31 3.85 30.87
CA HIS A 103 6.53 4.60 31.08
C HIS A 103 7.20 4.20 32.41
N SER A 104 8.50 4.01 32.37
CA SER A 104 9.38 3.78 33.53
C SER A 104 10.56 4.75 33.47
N ASN A 105 11.38 4.76 34.52
CA ASN A 105 12.61 5.56 34.53
C ASN A 105 13.61 5.13 33.44
N ALA A 106 13.45 3.93 32.90
CA ALA A 106 14.28 3.40 31.82
C ALA A 106 13.63 3.54 30.42
N SER A 107 12.45 4.14 30.32
CA SER A 107 11.79 4.37 29.03
C SER A 107 12.57 5.38 28.19
N VAL A 108 12.88 5.01 26.95
CA VAL A 108 13.50 5.92 25.98
C VAL A 108 12.39 6.69 25.27
N MET A 109 12.39 8.00 25.45
CA MET A 109 11.45 8.95 24.86
C MET A 109 12.14 9.77 23.78
N LEU A 110 11.36 10.36 22.88
CA LEU A 110 11.91 11.37 21.97
C LEU A 110 12.38 12.59 22.78
N PRO A 111 13.59 13.07 22.54
CA PRO A 111 14.03 14.34 23.13
C PRO A 111 13.09 15.45 22.65
N ASN A 112 12.70 16.33 23.57
CA ASN A 112 11.83 17.49 23.32
C ASN A 112 10.37 17.16 22.94
N LEU A 113 9.90 15.93 23.14
CA LEU A 113 8.46 15.67 23.12
C LEU A 113 7.87 16.31 24.38
N GLY A 114 7.04 17.33 24.21
CA GLY A 114 6.39 18.02 25.32
C GLY A 114 5.46 17.08 26.11
N PRO A 115 5.09 17.45 27.35
CA PRO A 115 4.20 16.63 28.18
C PRO A 115 2.78 16.50 27.61
N ARG A 116 2.45 17.25 26.58
CA ARG A 116 1.15 17.22 25.91
C ARG A 116 1.22 16.31 24.69
N ARG A 117 0.48 15.19 24.72
CA ARG A 117 0.38 14.18 23.67
C ARG A 117 0.07 14.71 22.28
N PHE A 118 -0.66 15.80 22.19
CA PHE A 118 -1.26 16.27 20.96
C PHE A 118 -0.60 17.53 20.38
N GLN A 119 0.47 18.01 21.03
CA GLN A 119 1.15 19.20 20.52
C GLN A 119 2.66 19.13 20.79
N PRO A 120 3.45 18.85 19.77
CA PRO A 120 3.06 18.39 18.44
C PRO A 120 2.57 16.94 18.47
N ALA A 121 1.73 16.56 17.51
CA ALA A 121 1.36 15.16 17.30
C ALA A 121 2.63 14.29 17.15
N LEU A 122 2.58 13.05 17.65
CA LEU A 122 3.75 12.18 17.60
C LEU A 122 4.06 11.76 16.16
N LEU A 123 3.09 11.17 15.48
CA LEU A 123 3.19 10.70 14.10
C LEU A 123 1.80 10.51 13.46
N ASP A 124 1.78 10.37 12.15
CA ASP A 124 0.61 9.98 11.37
C ASP A 124 0.65 8.48 11.08
N LEU A 125 -0.50 7.83 11.20
CA LEU A 125 -0.65 6.39 10.90
C LEU A 125 -0.74 6.08 9.40
N SER A 126 -1.09 7.06 8.57
CA SER A 126 -1.24 6.92 7.12
C SER A 126 -0.15 7.70 6.36
N SER A 127 0.04 7.36 5.11
CA SER A 127 0.90 8.11 4.20
C SER A 127 0.28 9.41 3.68
N VAL A 128 -1.04 9.58 3.83
CA VAL A 128 -1.74 10.80 3.41
C VAL A 128 -1.60 11.88 4.48
N GLU A 129 -1.02 13.01 4.09
CA GLU A 129 -0.74 14.12 4.99
C GLU A 129 -2.01 14.89 5.35
N ASP A 130 -2.04 15.41 6.57
CA ASP A 130 -3.07 16.35 7.07
C ASP A 130 -4.52 15.87 6.94
N HIS A 131 -4.71 14.56 6.88
CA HIS A 131 -6.03 13.96 6.97
C HIS A 131 -6.38 13.75 8.45
N ASN A 132 -7.40 14.41 8.92
CA ASN A 132 -7.78 14.67 10.32
C ASN A 132 -7.96 13.45 11.25
N THR A 133 -7.93 12.22 10.75
CA THR A 133 -8.14 11.00 11.56
C THR A 133 -6.91 10.11 11.63
N GLN A 134 -5.76 10.59 11.18
CA GLN A 134 -4.58 9.75 11.00
C GLN A 134 -3.55 9.86 12.12
N TYR A 135 -3.81 10.68 13.15
CA TYR A 135 -2.88 10.86 14.24
C TYR A 135 -2.82 9.65 15.16
N PHE A 136 -1.60 9.27 15.52
CA PHE A 136 -1.36 8.23 16.51
C PHE A 136 -1.60 8.78 17.92
N ASN A 137 -2.62 8.24 18.60
CA ASN A 137 -2.97 8.58 19.97
C ASN A 137 -2.63 7.45 20.92
N PHE A 138 -2.12 7.79 22.09
CA PHE A 138 -1.82 6.82 23.13
C PHE A 138 -2.08 7.38 24.53
N LEU A 139 -2.45 6.49 25.45
CA LEU A 139 -2.54 6.75 26.86
C LEU A 139 -1.18 6.47 27.50
N GLU A 140 -0.63 7.43 28.22
CA GLU A 140 0.61 7.26 28.97
C GLU A 140 0.32 6.91 30.41
N LEU A 141 0.82 5.76 30.86
CA LEU A 141 0.66 5.25 32.21
C LEU A 141 2.03 4.91 32.82
N PRO A 142 2.22 5.07 34.14
CA PRO A 142 3.42 4.55 34.78
C PRO A 142 3.44 3.01 34.68
N ALA A 143 4.61 2.41 34.52
CA ALA A 143 4.75 0.95 34.41
C ALA A 143 4.14 0.21 35.62
N ALA A 144 4.11 0.83 36.79
CA ALA A 144 3.44 0.30 38.00
C ALA A 144 1.92 0.11 37.80
N ALA A 145 1.30 0.83 36.87
CA ALA A 145 -0.14 0.69 36.59
C ALA A 145 -0.48 -0.64 35.93
N LEU A 146 0.50 -1.32 35.31
CA LEU A 146 0.29 -2.59 34.63
C LEU A 146 -0.34 -3.67 35.52
N LYS A 147 -0.05 -3.64 36.83
CA LYS A 147 -0.65 -4.58 37.81
C LYS A 147 -2.17 -4.39 38.01
N PHE A 148 -2.72 -3.25 37.60
CA PHE A 148 -4.16 -2.95 37.68
C PHE A 148 -4.86 -3.10 36.33
N MET A 149 -4.10 -3.38 35.25
CA MET A 149 -4.62 -3.59 33.92
C MET A 149 -5.00 -5.07 33.72
N PRO A 150 -5.82 -5.38 32.73
CA PRO A 150 -6.03 -6.76 32.28
C PRO A 150 -4.69 -7.45 32.00
N LYS A 151 -4.65 -8.77 32.18
CA LYS A 151 -3.46 -9.57 31.87
C LYS A 151 -3.03 -9.33 30.42
N PRO A 152 -1.80 -8.88 30.15
CA PRO A 152 -1.36 -8.62 28.79
C PRO A 152 -1.24 -9.91 27.99
N VAL A 153 -1.59 -9.84 26.73
CA VAL A 153 -1.29 -10.87 25.71
C VAL A 153 -0.19 -10.32 24.83
N PHE A 154 0.95 -11.01 24.79
CA PHE A 154 2.08 -10.59 23.96
C PHE A 154 1.94 -11.10 22.54
N VAL A 155 2.05 -10.17 21.56
CA VAL A 155 2.12 -10.48 20.14
C VAL A 155 3.60 -10.58 19.76
N PRO A 156 4.08 -11.78 19.38
CA PRO A 156 5.50 -12.02 19.12
C PRO A 156 5.98 -11.48 17.78
N ASP A 157 5.07 -11.47 16.79
CA ASP A 157 5.41 -11.01 15.44
C ASP A 157 5.85 -9.55 15.47
N VAL A 158 6.86 -9.21 14.67
CA VAL A 158 7.14 -7.80 14.40
C VAL A 158 5.95 -7.20 13.67
N ALA A 159 5.34 -6.17 14.22
CA ALA A 159 4.14 -5.57 13.65
C ALA A 159 4.46 -4.25 12.92
N LEU A 160 3.86 -4.04 11.76
CA LEU A 160 3.74 -2.72 11.14
C LEU A 160 2.31 -2.22 11.32
N ILE A 161 2.15 -1.20 12.16
CA ILE A 161 0.87 -0.65 12.57
C ILE A 161 0.61 0.63 11.79
N LEU A 162 -0.52 0.67 11.09
CA LEU A 162 -0.86 1.76 10.18
C LEU A 162 -2.37 1.91 10.01
N ASN A 163 -2.78 2.99 9.36
CA ASN A 163 -4.11 3.18 8.82
C ASN A 163 -4.06 3.14 7.29
N ARG A 164 -4.95 2.37 6.67
CA ARG A 164 -5.23 2.47 5.24
C ARG A 164 -5.98 3.77 4.97
N PHE A 165 -5.79 4.34 3.79
CA PHE A 165 -6.47 5.61 3.49
C PHE A 165 -7.88 5.40 2.89
N ASN A 166 -8.00 4.51 1.90
CA ASN A 166 -9.28 4.16 1.27
C ASN A 166 -9.18 2.79 0.59
N PRO A 167 -9.47 1.68 1.31
CA PRO A 167 -9.29 0.32 0.81
C PRO A 167 -10.24 -0.07 -0.33
N ASP A 168 -11.29 0.70 -0.59
CA ASP A 168 -12.24 0.45 -1.67
C ASP A 168 -11.79 1.06 -3.01
N ASN A 169 -10.77 1.90 -2.98
CA ASN A 169 -10.26 2.58 -4.17
C ASN A 169 -8.86 2.09 -4.53
N LEU A 170 -8.73 1.42 -5.67
CA LEU A 170 -7.49 0.80 -6.11
C LEU A 170 -6.31 1.79 -6.23
N MET A 171 -6.56 3.05 -6.62
CA MET A 171 -5.51 4.08 -6.66
C MET A 171 -4.94 4.34 -5.27
N HIS A 172 -5.81 4.48 -4.25
CA HIS A 172 -5.40 4.70 -2.88
C HIS A 172 -4.69 3.47 -2.30
N VAL A 173 -5.20 2.27 -2.58
CA VAL A 173 -4.54 1.02 -2.18
C VAL A 173 -3.10 0.96 -2.69
N PHE A 174 -2.84 1.35 -3.93
CA PHE A 174 -1.48 1.33 -4.49
C PHE A 174 -0.63 2.51 -4.03
N HIS A 175 -1.15 3.72 -4.18
CA HIS A 175 -0.40 4.96 -3.97
C HIS A 175 -0.18 5.28 -2.49
N ASP A 176 -1.25 5.11 -1.67
CA ASP A 176 -1.24 5.56 -0.28
C ASP A 176 -0.93 4.43 0.71
N ASP A 177 -1.14 3.18 0.33
CA ASP A 177 -0.94 2.05 1.24
C ASP A 177 0.22 1.14 0.79
N LEU A 178 0.06 0.36 -0.31
CA LEU A 178 1.01 -0.71 -0.65
C LEU A 178 2.42 -0.20 -0.94
N LEU A 179 2.57 0.85 -1.72
CA LEU A 179 3.87 1.42 -2.06
C LEU A 179 4.56 2.04 -0.84
N PRO A 180 3.90 2.85 0.01
CA PRO A 180 4.44 3.31 1.28
C PRO A 180 4.79 2.17 2.24
N ILE A 181 3.98 1.10 2.34
CA ILE A 181 4.28 -0.08 3.16
C ILE A 181 5.57 -0.74 2.65
N PHE A 182 5.64 -1.05 1.35
CA PHE A 182 6.81 -1.67 0.72
C PHE A 182 8.09 -0.88 0.98
N TYR A 183 8.03 0.43 0.80
CA TYR A 183 9.16 1.32 1.04
C TYR A 183 9.54 1.40 2.52
N THR A 184 8.55 1.48 3.41
CA THR A 184 8.78 1.50 4.86
C THR A 184 9.44 0.20 5.33
N MET A 185 8.94 -0.95 4.89
CA MET A 185 9.53 -2.25 5.19
C MET A 185 10.98 -2.35 4.71
N GLY A 186 11.27 -1.80 3.53
CA GLY A 186 12.64 -1.76 3.00
C GLY A 186 13.64 -0.94 3.82
N GLN A 187 13.17 -0.07 4.70
CA GLN A 187 14.05 0.77 5.53
C GLN A 187 14.53 0.10 6.81
N TYR A 188 13.85 -0.96 7.27
CA TYR A 188 14.13 -1.61 8.56
C TYR A 188 14.47 -3.09 8.36
N SER A 189 15.54 -3.56 9.02
CA SER A 189 16.05 -4.91 8.84
C SER A 189 15.12 -6.00 9.35
N ASP A 190 14.29 -5.69 10.31
CA ASP A 190 13.36 -6.60 10.97
C ASP A 190 11.88 -6.40 10.56
N LEU A 191 11.62 -5.47 9.64
CA LEU A 191 10.36 -5.36 8.90
C LEU A 191 10.52 -6.08 7.55
N ASP A 192 10.53 -7.38 7.56
CA ASP A 192 10.57 -8.20 6.34
C ASP A 192 9.21 -8.81 6.01
N GLU A 193 9.21 -9.77 5.10
CA GLU A 193 7.99 -10.46 4.67
C GLU A 193 7.30 -11.26 5.80
N GLU A 194 7.96 -11.47 6.94
CA GLU A 194 7.37 -12.11 8.12
C GLU A 194 6.74 -11.09 9.10
N ALA A 195 6.85 -9.80 8.84
CA ALA A 195 6.21 -8.77 9.65
C ALA A 195 4.69 -8.78 9.45
N ARG A 196 3.95 -8.59 10.53
CA ARG A 196 2.48 -8.57 10.51
C ARG A 196 1.97 -7.15 10.28
N LEU A 197 1.16 -6.95 9.25
CA LEU A 197 0.44 -5.71 9.03
C LEU A 197 -0.74 -5.61 10.00
N VAL A 198 -0.93 -4.46 10.63
CA VAL A 198 -2.05 -4.21 11.56
C VAL A 198 -2.72 -2.90 11.18
N PHE A 199 -3.99 -2.98 10.78
CA PHE A 199 -4.79 -1.86 10.29
C PHE A 199 -5.70 -1.33 11.40
N MET A 200 -5.55 -0.05 11.76
CA MET A 200 -6.17 0.55 12.94
C MET A 200 -7.30 1.54 12.64
N GLU A 201 -7.63 1.77 11.37
CA GLU A 201 -8.68 2.72 10.97
C GLU A 201 -10.10 2.24 11.26
N GLY A 202 -10.31 0.93 11.48
CA GLY A 202 -11.62 0.35 11.82
C GLY A 202 -12.51 0.04 10.61
N TRP A 203 -11.97 -0.01 9.40
CA TRP A 203 -12.70 -0.42 8.20
C TRP A 203 -12.63 -1.94 7.98
N SER A 204 -13.59 -2.47 7.22
CA SER A 204 -13.58 -3.86 6.75
C SER A 204 -12.40 -4.13 5.81
N GLU A 205 -12.23 -5.39 5.41
CA GLU A 205 -11.16 -5.80 4.50
C GLU A 205 -11.14 -4.98 3.20
N GLY A 206 -12.31 -4.76 2.59
CA GLY A 206 -12.46 -4.12 1.29
C GLY A 206 -12.12 -5.06 0.12
N PRO A 207 -12.48 -4.68 -1.12
CA PRO A 207 -12.38 -5.56 -2.29
C PRO A 207 -10.94 -5.88 -2.70
N HIS A 208 -9.96 -5.10 -2.26
CA HIS A 208 -8.56 -5.22 -2.63
C HIS A 208 -7.67 -5.80 -1.52
N PHE A 209 -8.26 -6.35 -0.46
CA PHE A 209 -7.53 -6.83 0.72
C PHE A 209 -6.43 -7.85 0.40
N GLN A 210 -6.67 -8.71 -0.58
CA GLN A 210 -5.70 -9.73 -0.99
C GLN A 210 -4.36 -9.14 -1.47
N LEU A 211 -4.34 -7.88 -1.93
CA LEU A 211 -3.12 -7.22 -2.37
C LEU A 211 -2.17 -6.92 -1.19
N TYR A 212 -2.70 -6.63 0.00
CA TYR A 212 -1.86 -6.42 1.20
C TYR A 212 -1.15 -7.70 1.62
N ARG A 213 -1.76 -8.87 1.36
CA ARG A 213 -1.16 -10.18 1.65
C ARG A 213 0.05 -10.50 0.77
N LEU A 214 0.25 -9.78 -0.32
CA LEU A 214 1.45 -9.93 -1.15
C LEU A 214 2.71 -9.34 -0.47
N LEU A 215 2.54 -8.44 0.50
CA LEU A 215 3.65 -7.79 1.20
C LEU A 215 4.12 -8.56 2.43
N SER A 216 3.32 -9.48 2.95
CA SER A 216 3.64 -10.26 4.15
C SER A 216 3.14 -11.69 4.02
N SER A 217 3.92 -12.66 4.53
CA SER A 217 3.48 -14.05 4.68
C SER A 217 2.43 -14.21 5.77
N LYS A 218 2.33 -13.22 6.70
CA LYS A 218 1.37 -13.21 7.80
C LYS A 218 0.06 -12.58 7.37
N GLN A 219 -1.05 -13.15 7.83
CA GLN A 219 -2.37 -12.56 7.61
C GLN A 219 -2.43 -11.17 8.27
N PRO A 220 -2.79 -10.11 7.55
CA PRO A 220 -3.01 -8.79 8.15
C PRO A 220 -4.13 -8.84 9.19
N LEU A 221 -4.01 -8.05 10.25
CA LEU A 221 -5.02 -7.92 11.29
C LEU A 221 -5.77 -6.60 11.16
N LEU A 222 -7.09 -6.66 11.28
CA LEU A 222 -7.93 -5.48 11.40
C LEU A 222 -8.12 -5.11 12.88
N LYS A 223 -8.34 -3.85 13.18
CA LYS A 223 -8.57 -3.33 14.53
C LYS A 223 -9.61 -4.14 15.30
N GLU A 224 -10.73 -4.48 14.65
CA GLU A 224 -11.82 -5.24 15.28
C GLU A 224 -11.42 -6.66 15.68
N GLN A 225 -10.54 -7.28 14.91
CA GLN A 225 -10.04 -8.64 15.18
C GLN A 225 -9.14 -8.69 16.41
N LEU A 226 -8.52 -7.56 16.81
CA LEU A 226 -7.66 -7.50 17.99
C LEU A 226 -8.39 -7.89 19.28
N ARG A 227 -9.71 -7.65 19.37
CA ARG A 227 -10.53 -8.04 20.53
C ARG A 227 -10.54 -9.55 20.78
N ASN A 228 -10.36 -10.36 19.72
CA ASN A 228 -10.36 -11.82 19.82
C ASN A 228 -9.14 -12.38 20.56
N PHE A 229 -8.07 -11.61 20.66
CA PHE A 229 -6.83 -12.03 21.34
C PHE A 229 -6.80 -11.67 22.83
N GLY A 230 -7.51 -10.64 23.26
CA GLY A 230 -7.58 -10.26 24.66
C GLY A 230 -7.90 -8.78 24.88
N LYS A 231 -7.99 -8.38 26.15
CA LYS A 231 -8.32 -7.00 26.53
C LYS A 231 -7.13 -6.03 26.49
N LEU A 232 -5.90 -6.54 26.64
CA LEU A 232 -4.67 -5.77 26.55
C LEU A 232 -3.67 -6.56 25.70
N LEU A 233 -3.41 -6.12 24.48
CA LEU A 233 -2.42 -6.68 23.59
C LEU A 233 -1.14 -5.88 23.67
N CYS A 234 0.01 -6.53 23.80
CA CYS A 234 1.31 -5.89 23.84
C CYS A 234 2.19 -6.45 22.72
N PHE A 235 2.49 -5.63 21.74
CA PHE A 235 3.40 -5.97 20.66
C PHE A 235 4.83 -5.94 21.19
N THR A 236 5.55 -7.05 21.13
CA THR A 236 6.94 -7.12 21.64
C THR A 236 7.84 -6.18 20.85
N LYS A 237 7.61 -6.08 19.55
CA LYS A 237 8.23 -5.10 18.66
C LYS A 237 7.22 -4.64 17.62
N SER A 238 7.09 -3.35 17.45
CA SER A 238 6.22 -2.78 16.43
C SER A 238 6.83 -1.52 15.80
N TYR A 239 6.46 -1.29 14.56
CA TYR A 239 6.71 -0.06 13.82
C TYR A 239 5.36 0.62 13.58
N VAL A 240 5.30 1.91 13.79
CA VAL A 240 4.06 2.68 13.67
C VAL A 240 4.27 3.82 12.70
N GLY A 241 3.33 3.97 11.76
CA GLY A 241 3.39 4.97 10.70
C GLY A 241 4.00 4.48 9.40
N LEU A 242 3.88 5.28 8.36
CA LEU A 242 4.36 5.01 7.02
C LEU A 242 5.24 6.13 6.49
N SER A 243 6.25 5.77 5.72
CA SER A 243 7.03 6.74 4.96
C SER A 243 6.18 7.38 3.86
N LYS A 244 6.17 8.71 3.80
CA LYS A 244 5.44 9.49 2.79
C LYS A 244 6.29 9.84 1.56
N MET A 245 7.50 9.29 1.47
CA MET A 245 8.45 9.61 0.40
C MET A 245 8.04 9.09 -0.96
N THR A 246 7.16 8.10 -1.03
CA THR A 246 6.75 7.44 -2.28
C THR A 246 5.47 7.99 -2.89
N THR A 247 4.76 8.88 -2.21
CA THR A 247 3.54 9.49 -2.73
C THR A 247 3.87 10.66 -3.67
N TRP A 248 3.23 10.70 -4.85
CA TRP A 248 3.47 11.74 -5.88
C TRP A 248 2.31 12.70 -6.08
N TYR A 249 1.15 12.44 -5.48
CA TYR A 249 -0.07 13.20 -5.66
C TYR A 249 -0.73 13.53 -4.31
N GLN A 250 -1.42 14.66 -4.22
CA GLN A 250 -2.21 15.06 -3.06
C GLN A 250 -3.66 15.36 -3.46
N TYR A 251 -4.60 15.13 -2.54
CA TYR A 251 -6.03 15.01 -2.85
C TYR A 251 -6.87 16.23 -2.49
N GLY A 252 -6.27 17.35 -2.15
CA GLY A 252 -7.02 18.59 -1.93
C GLY A 252 -7.41 18.86 -0.49
N PHE A 253 -6.79 18.22 0.50
CA PHE A 253 -7.11 18.49 1.91
C PHE A 253 -6.57 19.83 2.41
N VAL A 254 -5.40 20.22 1.96
CA VAL A 254 -4.73 21.48 2.37
C VAL A 254 -4.73 22.50 1.25
N GLN A 255 -4.58 22.05 0.02
CA GLN A 255 -4.51 22.87 -1.19
C GLN A 255 -5.24 22.14 -2.33
N PRO A 256 -5.65 22.81 -3.42
CA PRO A 256 -6.32 22.15 -4.55
C PRO A 256 -5.53 20.94 -5.02
N GLN A 257 -6.22 19.81 -5.24
CA GLN A 257 -5.57 18.55 -5.59
C GLN A 257 -4.62 18.67 -6.79
N GLY A 258 -3.56 17.87 -6.78
CA GLY A 258 -2.54 17.94 -7.82
C GLY A 258 -1.26 17.18 -7.45
N PRO A 259 -0.23 17.28 -8.29
CA PRO A 259 1.09 16.75 -7.95
C PRO A 259 1.62 17.37 -6.66
N LYS A 260 2.31 16.59 -5.83
CA LYS A 260 3.02 17.12 -4.67
C LYS A 260 4.12 18.10 -5.13
N ALA A 261 4.31 19.16 -4.38
CA ALA A 261 5.32 20.18 -4.71
C ALA A 261 6.75 19.59 -4.75
N ASN A 262 7.04 18.66 -3.84
CA ASN A 262 8.33 17.98 -3.72
C ASN A 262 8.10 16.47 -3.89
N ILE A 263 8.08 15.99 -5.15
CA ILE A 263 8.01 14.56 -5.43
C ILE A 263 9.40 13.97 -5.25
N LEU A 264 9.54 13.04 -4.29
CA LEU A 264 10.80 12.37 -3.98
C LEU A 264 10.90 11.02 -4.69
N VAL A 265 9.79 10.35 -4.93
CA VAL A 265 9.74 9.04 -5.61
C VAL A 265 10.09 9.19 -7.09
N SER A 266 10.78 8.20 -7.62
CA SER A 266 11.07 8.06 -9.05
C SER A 266 10.36 6.88 -9.69
N GLY A 267 10.31 6.87 -11.00
CA GLY A 267 9.83 5.73 -11.77
C GLY A 267 10.63 4.45 -11.52
N ASN A 268 11.90 4.53 -11.13
CA ASN A 268 12.69 3.34 -10.80
C ASN A 268 12.18 2.66 -9.52
N GLU A 269 11.81 3.41 -8.50
CA GLU A 269 11.22 2.89 -7.26
C GLU A 269 9.84 2.27 -7.53
N ILE A 270 9.03 2.94 -8.35
CA ILE A 270 7.74 2.39 -8.80
C ILE A 270 7.95 1.07 -9.55
N ARG A 271 8.93 1.00 -10.44
CA ARG A 271 9.26 -0.20 -11.21
C ARG A 271 9.75 -1.37 -10.35
N GLN A 272 10.49 -1.08 -9.29
CA GLN A 272 10.90 -2.11 -8.31
C GLN A 272 9.70 -2.68 -7.57
N PHE A 273 8.83 -1.80 -7.11
CA PHE A 273 7.59 -2.21 -6.45
C PHE A 273 6.71 -3.04 -7.40
N SER A 274 6.50 -2.58 -8.65
CA SER A 274 5.70 -3.34 -9.62
C SER A 274 6.32 -4.70 -9.97
N SER A 275 7.65 -4.79 -10.06
CA SER A 275 8.35 -6.06 -10.26
C SER A 275 8.21 -7.01 -9.09
N PHE A 276 8.28 -6.48 -7.86
CA PHE A 276 8.03 -7.25 -6.64
C PHE A 276 6.61 -7.82 -6.62
N LEU A 277 5.60 -7.00 -6.90
CA LEU A 277 4.21 -7.47 -6.92
C LEU A 277 3.96 -8.48 -8.02
N ALA A 278 4.52 -8.29 -9.21
CA ALA A 278 4.41 -9.24 -10.31
C ALA A 278 5.03 -10.61 -9.94
N GLU A 279 6.20 -10.62 -9.29
CA GLU A 279 6.82 -11.84 -8.76
C GLU A 279 5.90 -12.54 -7.77
N LYS A 280 5.32 -11.80 -6.81
CA LYS A 280 4.38 -12.36 -5.80
C LYS A 280 3.08 -12.88 -6.43
N LEU A 281 2.65 -12.31 -7.55
CA LEU A 281 1.50 -12.77 -8.34
C LEU A 281 1.85 -13.91 -9.31
N ASN A 282 3.09 -14.42 -9.30
CA ASN A 282 3.59 -15.41 -10.26
C ASN A 282 3.43 -14.96 -11.72
N VAL A 283 3.63 -13.66 -11.98
CA VAL A 283 3.62 -13.09 -13.31
C VAL A 283 5.05 -12.81 -13.73
N THR A 284 5.49 -13.49 -14.79
CA THR A 284 6.79 -13.23 -15.41
C THR A 284 6.70 -11.93 -16.22
N VAL A 285 7.34 -10.89 -15.73
CA VAL A 285 7.52 -9.65 -16.48
C VAL A 285 8.70 -9.87 -17.42
N GLY A 286 8.43 -10.14 -18.70
CA GLY A 286 9.47 -10.36 -19.73
C GLY A 286 10.13 -9.04 -20.13
N GLU A 287 11.47 -9.02 -20.23
CA GLU A 287 12.11 -8.13 -21.19
C GLU A 287 11.61 -8.55 -22.57
N GLN A 288 11.17 -7.60 -23.39
CA GLN A 288 10.73 -7.87 -24.78
C GLN A 288 11.89 -8.51 -25.55
N THR A 289 11.93 -9.83 -25.57
CA THR A 289 12.95 -10.58 -26.34
C THR A 289 12.54 -10.84 -27.79
N GLU A 290 11.26 -10.69 -28.14
CA GLU A 290 10.80 -10.78 -29.52
C GLU A 290 9.64 -9.81 -29.80
N LYS A 291 9.70 -9.09 -30.92
CA LYS A 291 8.74 -8.08 -31.40
C LYS A 291 7.38 -8.66 -31.85
N THR A 292 7.03 -9.86 -31.48
CA THR A 292 6.05 -10.65 -32.25
C THR A 292 4.60 -10.46 -31.86
N ASP A 293 4.23 -9.85 -30.69
CA ASP A 293 2.82 -9.69 -30.34
C ASP A 293 2.54 -8.43 -29.51
N GLU A 294 2.82 -7.27 -30.08
CA GLU A 294 2.39 -6.00 -29.47
C GLU A 294 0.86 -5.85 -29.58
N TYR A 295 0.21 -5.42 -28.51
CA TYR A 295 -1.23 -5.20 -28.48
C TYR A 295 -1.61 -4.00 -27.63
N ILE A 296 -2.82 -3.51 -27.89
CA ILE A 296 -3.45 -2.42 -27.13
C ILE A 296 -4.39 -3.02 -26.10
N VAL A 297 -4.42 -2.48 -24.88
CA VAL A 297 -5.38 -2.86 -23.86
C VAL A 297 -6.41 -1.74 -23.69
N VAL A 298 -7.69 -2.10 -23.74
CA VAL A 298 -8.81 -1.23 -23.37
C VAL A 298 -9.34 -1.72 -22.03
N PHE A 299 -9.36 -0.82 -21.03
CA PHE A 299 -9.92 -1.13 -19.74
C PHE A 299 -11.43 -0.90 -19.77
N SER A 300 -12.19 -1.98 -19.82
CA SER A 300 -13.65 -1.99 -19.81
C SER A 300 -14.21 -1.83 -18.42
N ARG A 301 -15.43 -1.30 -18.30
CA ARG A 301 -16.16 -1.09 -17.05
C ARG A 301 -17.62 -1.50 -17.23
N SER A 302 -18.25 -2.00 -16.16
CA SER A 302 -19.63 -2.47 -16.18
C SER A 302 -20.61 -1.63 -15.34
N LEU A 303 -20.10 -0.84 -14.38
CA LEU A 303 -20.94 -0.17 -13.38
C LEU A 303 -21.15 1.33 -13.66
N ASN A 304 -20.11 2.04 -14.00
CA ASN A 304 -20.13 3.48 -14.25
C ASN A 304 -18.95 3.90 -15.12
N ARG A 305 -19.01 5.11 -15.69
CA ARG A 305 -17.98 5.60 -16.61
C ARG A 305 -17.78 4.66 -17.79
N LEU A 306 -18.88 4.15 -18.34
CA LEU A 306 -18.83 3.27 -19.50
C LEU A 306 -18.35 4.02 -20.74
N ILE A 307 -17.62 3.33 -21.60
CA ILE A 307 -17.38 3.77 -22.98
C ILE A 307 -18.55 3.28 -23.80
N LEU A 308 -19.52 4.15 -24.12
CA LEU A 308 -20.79 3.75 -24.75
C LEU A 308 -20.61 3.12 -26.15
N ASN A 309 -19.54 3.49 -26.85
CA ASN A 309 -19.17 2.96 -28.16
C ASN A 309 -17.85 2.17 -28.10
N GLU A 310 -17.66 1.36 -27.07
CA GLU A 310 -16.43 0.60 -26.83
C GLU A 310 -16.05 -0.29 -28.02
N ALA A 311 -17.00 -0.99 -28.62
CA ALA A 311 -16.74 -1.83 -29.79
C ALA A 311 -16.22 -1.02 -30.99
N GLU A 312 -16.77 0.18 -31.23
CA GLU A 312 -16.33 1.11 -32.27
C GLU A 312 -14.90 1.60 -31.98
N LEU A 313 -14.63 1.96 -30.71
CA LEU A 313 -13.30 2.36 -30.26
C LEU A 313 -12.26 1.24 -30.48
N ILE A 314 -12.57 0.02 -30.11
CA ILE A 314 -11.69 -1.16 -30.30
C ILE A 314 -11.34 -1.34 -31.77
N LEU A 315 -12.35 -1.29 -32.67
CA LEU A 315 -12.14 -1.44 -34.09
C LEU A 315 -11.28 -0.30 -34.67
N ALA A 316 -11.55 0.94 -34.25
CA ALA A 316 -10.79 2.10 -34.70
C ALA A 316 -9.30 2.00 -34.28
N LEU A 317 -9.03 1.65 -33.02
CA LEU A 317 -7.65 1.47 -32.53
C LEU A 317 -6.95 0.32 -33.26
N ALA A 318 -7.64 -0.81 -33.47
CA ALA A 318 -7.07 -1.95 -34.19
C ALA A 318 -6.70 -1.61 -35.63
N GLN A 319 -7.54 -0.82 -36.31
CA GLN A 319 -7.31 -0.38 -37.69
C GLN A 319 -6.20 0.67 -37.77
N GLU A 320 -6.20 1.66 -36.86
CA GLU A 320 -5.22 2.74 -36.90
C GLU A 320 -3.80 2.26 -36.61
N PHE A 321 -3.64 1.44 -35.58
CA PHE A 321 -2.31 0.99 -35.13
C PHE A 321 -1.90 -0.37 -35.73
N GLN A 322 -2.78 -1.05 -36.50
CA GLN A 322 -2.57 -2.39 -37.03
C GLN A 322 -2.16 -3.39 -35.94
N MET A 323 -2.75 -3.24 -34.74
CA MET A 323 -2.47 -4.06 -33.57
C MET A 323 -3.74 -4.76 -33.08
N LYS A 324 -3.57 -5.89 -32.44
CA LYS A 324 -4.63 -6.55 -31.70
C LYS A 324 -5.06 -5.65 -30.53
N VAL A 325 -6.36 -5.60 -30.24
CA VAL A 325 -6.90 -4.94 -29.04
C VAL A 325 -7.47 -6.00 -28.11
N VAL A 326 -7.10 -5.92 -26.84
CA VAL A 326 -7.54 -6.82 -25.77
C VAL A 326 -8.29 -6.00 -24.73
N THR A 327 -9.44 -6.48 -24.27
CA THR A 327 -10.18 -5.86 -23.17
C THR A 327 -9.83 -6.50 -21.84
N VAL A 328 -9.74 -5.70 -20.78
CA VAL A 328 -9.59 -6.14 -19.39
C VAL A 328 -10.60 -5.45 -18.52
N SER A 329 -11.08 -6.12 -17.46
CA SER A 329 -12.03 -5.59 -16.50
C SER A 329 -11.70 -6.10 -15.09
N LEU A 330 -11.76 -5.21 -14.09
CA LEU A 330 -11.57 -5.58 -12.68
C LEU A 330 -12.75 -6.40 -12.14
N GLU A 331 -13.91 -6.28 -12.76
CA GLU A 331 -15.12 -6.99 -12.37
C GLU A 331 -15.12 -8.45 -12.86
N GLU A 332 -14.39 -8.76 -13.93
CA GLU A 332 -14.45 -10.06 -14.61
C GLU A 332 -13.17 -10.90 -14.48
N GLN A 333 -12.04 -10.27 -14.20
CA GLN A 333 -10.74 -10.94 -14.25
C GLN A 333 -10.00 -10.82 -12.93
N SER A 334 -9.17 -11.82 -12.65
CA SER A 334 -8.27 -11.74 -11.49
C SER A 334 -7.23 -10.64 -11.68
N PHE A 335 -6.81 -10.03 -10.58
CA PHE A 335 -5.78 -9.00 -10.63
C PHE A 335 -4.46 -9.51 -11.26
N ALA A 336 -4.10 -10.77 -11.00
CA ALA A 336 -2.92 -11.41 -11.59
C ALA A 336 -3.03 -11.52 -13.13
N ASP A 337 -4.21 -11.83 -13.67
CA ASP A 337 -4.43 -11.90 -15.11
C ASP A 337 -4.34 -10.53 -15.77
N ILE A 338 -4.90 -9.50 -15.12
CA ILE A 338 -4.78 -8.11 -15.56
C ILE A 338 -3.30 -7.69 -15.62
N VAL A 339 -2.53 -7.95 -14.57
CA VAL A 339 -1.10 -7.64 -14.53
C VAL A 339 -0.35 -8.39 -15.64
N ARG A 340 -0.67 -9.67 -15.87
CA ARG A 340 -0.06 -10.47 -16.94
C ARG A 340 -0.33 -9.87 -18.32
N VAL A 341 -1.54 -9.40 -18.57
CA VAL A 341 -1.90 -8.73 -19.82
C VAL A 341 -1.19 -7.37 -19.92
N LEU A 342 -1.25 -6.53 -18.88
CA LEU A 342 -0.64 -5.20 -18.92
C LEU A 342 0.88 -5.24 -19.06
N SER A 343 1.56 -6.23 -18.48
CA SER A 343 3.03 -6.33 -18.53
C SER A 343 3.63 -6.49 -19.93
N ARG A 344 2.80 -6.71 -20.95
CA ARG A 344 3.21 -6.87 -22.35
C ARG A 344 2.51 -5.89 -23.30
N ALA A 345 1.64 -5.02 -22.80
CA ALA A 345 0.86 -4.11 -23.61
C ALA A 345 1.70 -2.92 -24.10
N SER A 346 1.52 -2.52 -25.34
CA SER A 346 2.14 -1.31 -25.91
C SER A 346 1.35 -0.04 -25.58
N MET A 347 0.06 -0.18 -25.28
CA MET A 347 -0.82 0.94 -24.95
C MET A 347 -1.92 0.48 -24.00
N LEU A 348 -2.26 1.33 -23.04
CA LEU A 348 -3.44 1.19 -22.17
C LEU A 348 -4.38 2.35 -22.42
N VAL A 349 -5.62 2.08 -22.79
CA VAL A 349 -6.70 3.06 -22.98
C VAL A 349 -7.75 2.83 -21.91
N SER A 350 -8.12 3.88 -21.17
CA SER A 350 -9.11 3.77 -20.10
C SER A 350 -9.80 5.10 -19.81
N MET A 351 -11.06 5.05 -19.38
CA MET A 351 -11.69 6.21 -18.74
C MET A 351 -10.93 6.56 -17.46
N HIS A 352 -10.86 7.86 -17.14
CA HIS A 352 -10.29 8.35 -15.89
C HIS A 352 -10.88 7.59 -14.69
N GLY A 353 -10.02 7.03 -13.85
CA GLY A 353 -10.43 6.25 -12.69
C GLY A 353 -9.32 5.42 -12.08
N ALA A 354 -9.61 4.85 -10.89
CA ALA A 354 -8.64 4.16 -10.05
C ALA A 354 -7.87 3.03 -10.76
N GLN A 355 -8.49 2.34 -11.71
CA GLN A 355 -7.86 1.26 -12.49
C GLN A 355 -6.63 1.71 -13.28
N LEU A 356 -6.50 2.99 -13.61
CA LEU A 356 -5.33 3.51 -14.32
C LEU A 356 -4.03 3.45 -13.48
N VAL A 357 -4.11 3.24 -12.16
CA VAL A 357 -2.91 2.98 -11.36
C VAL A 357 -2.19 1.72 -11.81
N THR A 358 -2.89 0.76 -12.43
CA THR A 358 -2.29 -0.45 -13.00
C THR A 358 -1.32 -0.17 -14.14
N SER A 359 -1.29 1.06 -14.69
CA SER A 359 -0.28 1.49 -15.66
C SER A 359 1.16 1.36 -15.13
N LEU A 360 1.36 1.25 -13.83
CA LEU A 360 2.67 0.97 -13.22
C LEU A 360 3.27 -0.40 -13.67
N PHE A 361 2.42 -1.32 -14.19
CA PHE A 361 2.87 -2.62 -14.73
C PHE A 361 3.20 -2.60 -16.22
N LEU A 362 2.89 -1.51 -16.93
CA LEU A 362 3.20 -1.41 -18.36
C LEU A 362 4.72 -1.45 -18.62
N PRO A 363 5.16 -2.02 -19.73
CA PRO A 363 6.57 -1.99 -20.12
C PRO A 363 7.04 -0.56 -20.43
N ARG A 364 8.35 -0.35 -20.40
CA ARG A 364 8.96 0.93 -20.80
C ARG A 364 8.64 1.23 -22.25
N GLY A 365 8.35 2.48 -22.55
CA GLY A 365 7.96 2.94 -23.88
C GLY A 365 6.48 2.80 -24.22
N ALA A 366 5.70 2.09 -23.39
CA ALA A 366 4.25 1.98 -23.58
C ALA A 366 3.54 3.32 -23.36
N ALA A 367 2.33 3.42 -23.91
CA ALA A 367 1.50 4.61 -23.81
C ALA A 367 0.31 4.41 -22.84
N VAL A 368 -0.01 5.44 -22.09
CA VAL A 368 -1.24 5.55 -21.28
C VAL A 368 -2.14 6.60 -21.92
N VAL A 369 -3.33 6.18 -22.31
CA VAL A 369 -4.36 7.04 -22.90
C VAL A 369 -5.50 7.15 -21.91
N GLU A 370 -5.64 8.33 -21.33
CA GLU A 370 -6.64 8.63 -20.31
C GLU A 370 -7.80 9.42 -20.92
N LEU A 371 -9.01 8.85 -20.85
CA LEU A 371 -10.22 9.41 -21.39
C LEU A 371 -10.98 10.14 -20.27
N TYR A 372 -11.14 11.46 -20.42
CA TYR A 372 -11.85 12.28 -19.45
C TYR A 372 -13.29 12.53 -19.89
N PRO A 373 -14.26 12.35 -18.99
CA PRO A 373 -15.65 12.65 -19.28
C PRO A 373 -15.88 14.17 -19.43
N TYR A 374 -17.06 14.55 -19.90
CA TYR A 374 -17.46 15.95 -20.07
C TYR A 374 -17.35 16.72 -18.74
N ALA A 375 -16.97 17.99 -18.82
CA ALA A 375 -16.76 18.91 -17.71
C ALA A 375 -15.61 18.58 -16.74
N ILE A 376 -14.89 17.49 -16.92
CA ILE A 376 -13.67 17.18 -16.14
C ILE A 376 -12.44 17.67 -16.90
N ASN A 377 -11.65 18.54 -16.27
CA ASN A 377 -10.46 19.11 -16.90
C ASN A 377 -9.22 18.26 -16.60
N PRO A 378 -8.51 17.71 -17.62
CA PRO A 378 -7.31 16.92 -17.45
C PRO A 378 -6.17 17.62 -16.69
N GLU A 379 -6.12 18.95 -16.72
CA GLU A 379 -5.07 19.72 -16.02
C GLU A 379 -5.33 19.80 -14.50
N HIS A 380 -6.57 19.60 -14.07
CA HIS A 380 -6.95 19.69 -12.68
C HIS A 380 -6.85 18.34 -11.95
N TYR A 381 -7.05 17.22 -12.68
CA TYR A 381 -7.21 15.89 -12.11
C TYR A 381 -6.26 14.89 -12.80
N ALA A 382 -4.96 14.98 -12.52
CA ALA A 382 -3.91 14.34 -13.29
C ALA A 382 -2.99 13.40 -12.48
N PRO A 383 -3.48 12.48 -11.64
CA PRO A 383 -2.63 11.58 -10.87
C PRO A 383 -1.81 10.63 -11.76
N TYR A 384 -2.37 10.17 -12.87
CA TYR A 384 -1.72 9.22 -13.79
C TYR A 384 -0.76 9.92 -14.76
N ARG A 385 -1.06 11.14 -15.20
CA ARG A 385 -0.10 12.00 -15.89
C ARG A 385 1.14 12.25 -15.02
N THR A 386 0.93 12.49 -13.73
CA THR A 386 2.03 12.66 -12.79
C THR A 386 2.85 11.38 -12.67
N LEU A 387 2.20 10.23 -12.48
CA LEU A 387 2.85 8.91 -12.43
C LEU A 387 3.70 8.65 -13.69
N THR A 388 3.12 8.81 -14.87
CA THR A 388 3.82 8.53 -16.14
C THR A 388 4.97 9.48 -16.40
N SER A 389 4.94 10.70 -15.84
CA SER A 389 5.99 11.71 -15.98
C SER A 389 7.13 11.59 -14.97
N LEU A 390 7.05 10.65 -14.00
CA LEU A 390 8.13 10.42 -13.04
C LEU A 390 9.43 10.01 -13.75
N PRO A 391 10.57 10.59 -13.39
CA PRO A 391 11.86 10.24 -13.99
C PRO A 391 12.14 8.73 -13.87
N GLY A 392 12.38 8.05 -15.01
CA GLY A 392 12.63 6.62 -15.07
C GLY A 392 11.36 5.75 -15.15
N MET A 393 10.17 6.34 -15.20
CA MET A 393 8.94 5.60 -15.53
C MET A 393 8.91 5.23 -17.01
N ASP A 394 9.40 6.11 -17.89
CA ASP A 394 9.51 5.91 -19.33
C ASP A 394 8.20 5.45 -19.99
N LEU A 395 7.10 6.09 -19.65
CA LEU A 395 5.79 5.93 -20.27
C LEU A 395 5.41 7.18 -21.05
N GLN A 396 4.66 7.02 -22.13
CA GLN A 396 4.01 8.11 -22.85
C GLN A 396 2.64 8.37 -22.22
N TYR A 397 2.16 9.60 -22.28
CA TYR A 397 0.84 9.95 -21.74
C TYR A 397 0.07 10.80 -22.73
N VAL A 398 -1.16 10.38 -23.00
CA VAL A 398 -2.10 11.11 -23.83
C VAL A 398 -3.42 11.30 -23.06
N ALA A 399 -3.88 12.53 -22.93
CA ALA A 399 -5.19 12.85 -22.38
C ALA A 399 -6.15 13.17 -23.53
N TRP A 400 -7.30 12.55 -23.52
CA TRP A 400 -8.43 12.95 -24.34
C TRP A 400 -9.58 13.42 -23.44
N ARG A 401 -10.25 14.51 -23.79
CA ARG A 401 -11.41 15.03 -23.04
C ARG A 401 -12.63 15.06 -23.94
N ASN A 402 -13.75 14.55 -23.44
CA ASN A 402 -15.03 14.80 -24.06
C ASN A 402 -15.40 16.28 -23.93
N THR A 403 -15.47 16.98 -25.06
CA THR A 403 -15.85 18.41 -25.13
C THR A 403 -17.32 18.64 -25.47
N LYS A 404 -18.06 17.57 -25.81
CA LYS A 404 -19.43 17.58 -26.27
C LYS A 404 -20.35 16.99 -25.20
N GLU A 405 -21.31 17.79 -24.70
CA GLU A 405 -22.24 17.33 -23.67
C GLU A 405 -23.13 16.18 -24.17
N GLU A 406 -23.55 16.25 -25.44
CA GLU A 406 -24.35 15.23 -26.11
C GLU A 406 -23.70 13.85 -26.19
N ASN A 407 -22.40 13.76 -25.97
CA ASN A 407 -21.64 12.49 -25.87
C ASN A 407 -21.65 11.90 -24.45
N SER A 408 -22.45 12.45 -23.53
CA SER A 408 -22.49 12.02 -22.15
C SER A 408 -23.88 11.50 -21.76
N VAL A 409 -23.91 10.45 -20.95
CA VAL A 409 -25.12 9.98 -20.26
C VAL A 409 -24.91 10.17 -18.78
N THR A 410 -25.79 10.96 -18.15
CA THR A 410 -25.76 11.29 -16.73
C THR A 410 -26.91 10.61 -15.99
N PHE A 411 -26.78 10.41 -14.69
CA PHE A 411 -27.72 9.66 -13.87
C PHE A 411 -28.12 10.45 -12.61
N PRO A 412 -28.91 11.52 -12.71
CA PRO A 412 -29.25 12.37 -11.58
C PRO A 412 -30.00 11.65 -10.46
N GLU A 413 -30.72 10.56 -10.79
CA GLU A 413 -31.55 9.79 -9.85
C GLU A 413 -30.79 8.69 -9.09
N ARG A 414 -29.50 8.45 -9.39
CA ARG A 414 -28.71 7.46 -8.64
C ARG A 414 -28.48 7.91 -7.19
N ALA A 415 -28.00 7.00 -6.34
CA ALA A 415 -27.54 7.36 -5.00
C ALA A 415 -26.45 8.43 -5.07
N TRP A 416 -26.35 9.26 -4.05
CA TRP A 416 -25.43 10.42 -4.03
C TRP A 416 -23.96 10.01 -4.22
N ASP A 417 -23.55 8.90 -3.61
CA ASP A 417 -22.20 8.32 -3.70
C ASP A 417 -21.90 7.69 -5.07
N GLN A 418 -22.92 7.53 -5.90
CA GLN A 418 -22.83 7.08 -7.29
C GLN A 418 -23.07 8.21 -8.29
N GLY A 419 -22.99 9.46 -7.84
CA GLY A 419 -23.11 10.65 -8.67
C GLY A 419 -24.54 11.17 -8.87
N GLY A 420 -25.53 10.64 -8.13
CA GLY A 420 -26.88 11.18 -8.16
C GLY A 420 -26.99 12.53 -7.43
N ILE A 421 -27.86 13.41 -7.92
CA ILE A 421 -28.07 14.75 -7.39
C ILE A 421 -29.52 15.02 -6.96
N ALA A 422 -30.41 14.03 -7.04
CA ALA A 422 -31.82 14.15 -6.69
C ALA A 422 -32.08 14.57 -5.23
N HIS A 423 -31.10 14.36 -4.34
CA HIS A 423 -31.15 14.76 -2.93
C HIS A 423 -30.90 16.26 -2.70
N LEU A 424 -30.45 17.01 -3.71
CA LEU A 424 -30.16 18.44 -3.63
C LEU A 424 -31.39 19.26 -3.97
N GLU A 425 -31.38 20.55 -3.60
CA GLU A 425 -32.41 21.52 -4.03
C GLU A 425 -32.41 21.69 -5.56
N LYS A 426 -33.57 21.93 -6.14
CA LYS A 426 -33.75 21.99 -7.60
C LYS A 426 -32.83 23.00 -8.29
N GLU A 427 -32.63 24.16 -7.67
CA GLU A 427 -31.75 25.21 -8.20
C GLU A 427 -30.30 24.73 -8.29
N GLU A 428 -29.84 23.97 -7.29
CA GLU A 428 -28.50 23.41 -7.28
C GLU A 428 -28.35 22.24 -8.27
N GLN A 429 -29.38 21.39 -8.43
CA GLN A 429 -29.40 20.37 -9.47
C GLN A 429 -29.25 21.00 -10.86
N GLU A 430 -30.02 22.08 -11.15
CA GLU A 430 -29.95 22.80 -12.43
C GLU A 430 -28.59 23.47 -12.64
N ARG A 431 -28.01 24.02 -11.60
CA ARG A 431 -26.66 24.61 -11.64
C ARG A 431 -25.63 23.56 -12.04
N ILE A 432 -25.63 22.39 -11.36
CA ILE A 432 -24.71 21.26 -11.63
C ILE A 432 -24.90 20.74 -13.05
N MET A 433 -26.14 20.56 -13.51
CA MET A 433 -26.44 20.10 -14.86
C MET A 433 -25.98 21.07 -15.95
N LYS A 434 -26.00 22.39 -15.69
CA LYS A 434 -25.54 23.42 -16.64
C LYS A 434 -24.01 23.67 -16.57
N SER A 435 -23.33 23.15 -15.58
CA SER A 435 -21.88 23.36 -15.41
C SER A 435 -21.07 22.69 -16.53
N LYS A 436 -20.23 23.50 -17.18
CA LYS A 436 -19.36 23.07 -18.29
C LYS A 436 -17.96 22.65 -17.84
N GLU A 437 -17.61 22.94 -16.61
CA GLU A 437 -16.34 22.54 -16.00
C GLU A 437 -16.46 22.50 -14.48
N VAL A 438 -16.03 21.39 -13.89
CA VAL A 438 -15.96 21.23 -12.44
C VAL A 438 -14.82 22.08 -11.89
N PRO A 439 -15.08 22.97 -10.91
CA PRO A 439 -14.04 23.75 -10.27
C PRO A 439 -12.92 22.90 -9.66
N ARG A 440 -11.68 23.31 -9.82
CA ARG A 440 -10.49 22.54 -9.38
C ARG A 440 -10.48 22.16 -7.90
N HIS A 441 -11.11 22.96 -7.03
CA HIS A 441 -11.15 22.71 -5.60
C HIS A 441 -12.19 21.67 -5.19
N LEU A 442 -13.08 21.27 -6.10
CA LEU A 442 -14.10 20.25 -5.84
C LEU A 442 -13.54 18.87 -6.15
N CYS A 443 -13.70 17.94 -5.20
CA CYS A 443 -13.34 16.54 -5.39
C CYS A 443 -14.11 15.61 -4.46
N CYS A 444 -13.82 14.35 -4.61
CA CYS A 444 -14.02 13.29 -3.64
C CYS A 444 -15.49 13.02 -3.28
N ARG A 445 -16.11 13.79 -2.40
CA ARG A 445 -17.52 13.66 -1.99
C ARG A 445 -18.40 14.81 -2.44
N ASN A 446 -17.87 15.74 -3.22
CA ASN A 446 -18.66 16.86 -3.72
C ASN A 446 -19.66 16.36 -4.77
N PRO A 447 -20.96 16.73 -4.69
CA PRO A 447 -21.99 16.25 -5.61
C PRO A 447 -21.74 16.62 -7.08
N GLU A 448 -21.24 17.82 -7.38
CA GLU A 448 -20.93 18.25 -8.75
C GLU A 448 -19.77 17.42 -9.33
N TRP A 449 -18.73 17.15 -8.52
CA TRP A 449 -17.65 16.27 -8.91
C TRP A 449 -18.16 14.85 -9.19
N LEU A 450 -18.90 14.25 -8.26
CA LEU A 450 -19.42 12.89 -8.39
C LEU A 450 -20.36 12.76 -9.60
N PHE A 451 -21.23 13.74 -9.82
CA PHE A 451 -22.13 13.77 -10.96
C PHE A 451 -21.38 13.74 -12.30
N ARG A 452 -20.32 14.55 -12.42
CA ARG A 452 -19.55 14.67 -13.66
C ARG A 452 -18.53 13.55 -13.83
N ILE A 453 -17.98 12.98 -12.76
CA ILE A 453 -17.01 11.90 -12.88
C ILE A 453 -17.66 10.54 -13.16
N TYR A 454 -18.90 10.31 -12.73
CA TYR A 454 -19.58 9.01 -12.90
C TYR A 454 -20.45 8.90 -14.15
N GLN A 455 -20.49 9.91 -15.00
CA GLN A 455 -21.20 9.85 -16.27
C GLN A 455 -20.58 8.85 -17.24
N ASP A 456 -21.39 8.26 -18.10
CA ASP A 456 -20.94 7.43 -19.22
C ASP A 456 -20.63 8.30 -20.43
N THR A 457 -19.70 7.87 -21.28
CA THR A 457 -19.18 8.71 -22.36
C THR A 457 -19.17 7.97 -23.69
N LYS A 458 -19.70 8.59 -24.74
CA LYS A 458 -19.45 8.21 -26.12
C LYS A 458 -18.15 8.89 -26.58
N VAL A 459 -17.16 8.11 -26.94
CA VAL A 459 -15.87 8.64 -27.41
C VAL A 459 -15.99 9.12 -28.86
N ASP A 460 -15.63 10.37 -29.11
CA ASP A 460 -15.47 10.90 -30.46
C ASP A 460 -14.16 10.35 -31.05
N ILE A 461 -14.27 9.31 -31.86
CA ILE A 461 -13.14 8.53 -32.37
C ILE A 461 -12.18 9.40 -33.17
N ALA A 462 -12.68 10.30 -34.04
CA ALA A 462 -11.82 11.16 -34.85
C ALA A 462 -10.95 12.07 -33.96
N SER A 463 -11.56 12.73 -32.98
CA SER A 463 -10.83 13.61 -32.05
C SER A 463 -9.86 12.85 -31.13
N LEU A 464 -10.19 11.59 -30.80
CA LEU A 464 -9.26 10.74 -30.05
C LEU A 464 -8.05 10.37 -30.89
N LEU A 465 -8.24 9.92 -32.14
CA LEU A 465 -7.13 9.57 -33.02
C LEU A 465 -6.22 10.78 -33.28
N ASP A 466 -6.79 11.98 -33.47
CA ASP A 466 -6.02 13.22 -33.58
C ASP A 466 -5.16 13.48 -32.33
N ALA A 467 -5.74 13.29 -31.13
CA ALA A 467 -5.02 13.44 -29.87
C ALA A 467 -3.89 12.39 -29.74
N LEU A 468 -4.13 11.14 -30.17
CA LEU A 468 -3.13 10.08 -30.18
C LEU A 468 -1.97 10.40 -31.12
N HIS A 469 -2.25 10.84 -32.35
CA HIS A 469 -1.22 11.24 -33.31
C HIS A 469 -0.36 12.39 -32.77
N GLN A 470 -0.98 13.43 -32.19
CA GLN A 470 -0.24 14.55 -31.62
C GLN A 470 0.58 14.13 -30.39
N GLY A 471 -0.01 13.36 -29.49
CA GLY A 471 0.63 12.96 -28.24
C GLY A 471 1.75 11.94 -28.42
N LEU A 472 1.59 10.98 -29.35
CA LEU A 472 2.59 9.94 -29.61
C LEU A 472 3.69 10.39 -30.58
N ALA A 473 3.42 11.34 -31.49
CA ALA A 473 4.43 11.94 -32.36
C ALA A 473 5.46 12.79 -31.58
N SER A 474 5.04 13.34 -30.47
CA SER A 474 5.90 14.08 -29.56
C SER A 474 6.78 13.15 -28.73
N ARG A 475 7.57 12.27 -29.35
CA ARG A 475 8.59 11.53 -28.59
C ARG A 475 9.48 12.55 -27.89
N PRO A 476 9.46 12.66 -26.57
CA PRO A 476 10.58 13.32 -25.91
C PRO A 476 11.79 12.48 -26.28
N GLY A 477 12.71 13.06 -27.06
CA GLY A 477 14.03 12.46 -27.19
C GLY A 477 14.51 12.08 -25.77
N PRO A 478 15.39 11.07 -25.60
CA PRO A 478 15.76 10.58 -24.28
C PRO A 478 16.06 11.80 -23.42
N LYS A 479 15.13 12.16 -22.54
CA LYS A 479 15.38 13.20 -21.54
C LYS A 479 16.63 12.71 -20.87
N ARG A 480 17.75 13.44 -21.02
CA ARG A 480 18.98 13.15 -20.29
C ARG A 480 18.55 12.78 -18.91
N ALA A 481 18.72 11.50 -18.59
CA ALA A 481 18.32 10.94 -17.31
C ALA A 481 18.86 11.90 -16.26
N ARG A 482 17.97 12.59 -15.55
CA ARG A 482 18.38 13.12 -14.24
C ARG A 482 18.99 11.93 -13.54
N PRO A 483 20.15 12.07 -12.89
CA PRO A 483 20.79 10.95 -12.26
C PRO A 483 19.71 10.17 -11.50
N ALA A 484 19.63 8.89 -11.79
CA ALA A 484 18.61 7.99 -11.26
C ALA A 484 18.39 8.37 -9.81
N SER A 485 17.15 8.65 -9.42
CA SER A 485 16.85 8.91 -8.04
C SER A 485 17.35 7.69 -7.31
N THR A 486 18.08 7.97 -6.29
CA THR A 486 18.95 7.05 -5.60
C THR A 486 18.10 6.12 -4.77
N VAL A 487 17.74 4.97 -5.34
CA VAL A 487 17.16 3.90 -4.55
C VAL A 487 18.20 3.46 -3.55
N HIS A 488 17.94 3.76 -2.30
CA HIS A 488 18.83 3.38 -1.21
C HIS A 488 18.61 1.92 -0.82
N PRO A 489 19.67 1.16 -0.54
CA PRO A 489 19.51 -0.15 0.07
C PRO A 489 18.82 0.00 1.43
N GLY A 490 18.02 -0.99 1.80
CA GLY A 490 17.47 -1.11 3.14
C GLY A 490 18.55 -1.33 4.20
N ARG A 491 18.15 -1.46 5.45
CA ARG A 491 19.05 -1.86 6.54
C ARG A 491 19.56 -3.28 6.31
N VAL A 492 20.78 -3.56 6.77
CA VAL A 492 21.28 -4.94 6.86
C VAL A 492 20.43 -5.71 7.86
N ARG A 493 20.27 -7.02 7.60
CA ARG A 493 19.43 -7.91 8.41
C ARG A 493 20.28 -8.69 9.40
N GLU A 494 19.67 -9.04 10.54
CA GLU A 494 20.24 -9.91 11.56
C GLU A 494 21.71 -9.61 11.91
N PRO A 495 22.09 -8.37 12.24
CA PRO A 495 23.44 -8.09 12.65
C PRO A 495 23.71 -8.80 13.98
N LYS A 496 24.83 -9.52 14.05
CA LYS A 496 25.24 -10.32 15.22
C LYS A 496 26.70 -10.09 15.50
N CYS A 497 27.08 -10.16 16.78
CA CYS A 497 28.48 -10.20 17.17
C CYS A 497 28.82 -11.45 17.97
N GLN A 498 30.03 -11.94 17.75
CA GLN A 498 30.66 -13.03 18.52
C GLN A 498 32.01 -12.54 19.02
N THR A 499 32.30 -12.83 20.26
CA THR A 499 33.53 -12.40 20.91
C THR A 499 34.33 -13.61 21.38
N SER A 500 35.63 -13.50 21.31
CA SER A 500 36.56 -14.50 21.89
C SER A 500 37.75 -13.80 22.52
N VAL A 501 38.14 -14.27 23.70
CA VAL A 501 39.35 -13.84 24.41
C VAL A 501 40.28 -15.02 24.46
N GLN A 502 41.52 -14.87 23.97
CA GLN A 502 42.54 -15.90 24.00
C GLN A 502 43.26 -15.88 25.33
N ALA A 503 43.96 -16.99 25.65
CA ALA A 503 44.77 -17.12 26.85
C ALA A 503 45.91 -16.07 26.95
N THR A 504 46.30 -15.48 25.82
CA THR A 504 47.23 -14.34 25.68
C THR A 504 46.63 -12.98 26.05
N ASN A 505 45.38 -12.95 26.52
CA ASN A 505 44.61 -11.74 26.81
C ASN A 505 44.31 -10.88 25.57
N GLU A 506 44.44 -11.47 24.37
CA GLU A 506 44.00 -10.84 23.12
C GLU A 506 42.51 -11.09 22.89
N ALA A 507 41.76 -10.02 22.68
CA ALA A 507 40.33 -10.10 22.38
C ALA A 507 40.07 -9.97 20.88
N LYS A 508 39.11 -10.73 20.36
CA LYS A 508 38.62 -10.63 18.99
C LYS A 508 37.11 -10.41 19.01
N LEU A 509 36.65 -9.53 18.16
CA LEU A 509 35.24 -9.24 17.96
C LEU A 509 34.87 -9.49 16.50
N THR A 510 34.05 -10.50 16.24
CA THR A 510 33.53 -10.79 14.91
C THR A 510 32.11 -10.27 14.78
N VAL A 511 31.87 -9.48 13.77
CA VAL A 511 30.53 -8.96 13.42
C VAL A 511 30.08 -9.56 12.11
N SER A 512 28.86 -10.04 12.03
CA SER A 512 28.26 -10.64 10.83
C SER A 512 26.82 -10.14 10.65
N TRP A 513 26.36 -10.09 9.40
CA TRP A 513 25.02 -9.63 9.04
C TRP A 513 24.55 -10.28 7.73
N GLN A 514 23.26 -10.17 7.45
CA GLN A 514 22.68 -10.56 6.17
C GLN A 514 22.44 -9.33 5.28
N ILE A 515 22.32 -9.57 3.97
CA ILE A 515 22.02 -8.51 2.98
C ILE A 515 20.66 -7.90 3.26
N PRO A 516 20.44 -6.59 2.95
CA PRO A 516 19.11 -6.01 2.94
C PRO A 516 18.16 -6.79 2.02
N TRP A 517 16.93 -7.04 2.50
CA TRP A 517 15.95 -7.84 1.76
C TRP A 517 15.57 -7.23 0.39
N ASN A 518 15.60 -5.91 0.28
CA ASN A 518 15.25 -5.19 -0.94
C ASN A 518 16.37 -5.19 -2.00
N LEU A 519 17.59 -5.66 -1.68
CA LEU A 519 18.69 -5.72 -2.66
C LEU A 519 18.39 -6.64 -3.83
N LYS A 520 17.59 -7.69 -3.64
CA LYS A 520 17.18 -8.59 -4.72
C LYS A 520 16.36 -7.90 -5.82
N TYR A 521 15.72 -6.77 -5.50
CA TYR A 521 14.92 -5.97 -6.44
C TYR A 521 15.71 -4.79 -7.04
N LEU A 522 16.93 -4.54 -6.54
CA LEU A 522 17.81 -3.50 -7.01
C LEU A 522 18.78 -4.08 -8.07
N LYS A 523 18.92 -3.43 -9.22
CA LYS A 523 19.95 -3.81 -10.22
C LYS A 523 21.33 -3.41 -9.68
N VAL A 524 21.89 -4.24 -8.83
CA VAL A 524 23.13 -3.98 -8.07
C VAL A 524 24.33 -4.45 -8.88
N ARG A 525 25.31 -3.57 -9.09
CA ARG A 525 26.61 -3.93 -9.66
C ARG A 525 27.66 -4.21 -8.57
N GLU A 526 27.63 -3.45 -7.49
CA GLU A 526 28.59 -3.54 -6.41
C GLU A 526 27.90 -3.24 -5.07
N VAL A 527 28.14 -4.11 -4.10
CA VAL A 527 27.66 -3.95 -2.70
C VAL A 527 28.86 -3.90 -1.79
N LYS A 528 28.95 -2.91 -0.94
CA LYS A 528 29.88 -2.81 0.18
C LYS A 528 29.12 -2.52 1.47
N TYR A 529 29.80 -2.65 2.57
CA TYR A 529 29.26 -2.37 3.88
C TYR A 529 30.17 -1.42 4.62
N GLU A 530 29.56 -0.47 5.31
CA GLU A 530 30.27 0.40 6.24
C GLU A 530 29.95 -0.02 7.66
N VAL A 531 30.99 -0.33 8.41
CA VAL A 531 30.90 -0.75 9.81
C VAL A 531 31.60 0.29 10.66
N TRP A 532 30.88 0.81 11.64
CA TRP A 532 31.45 1.69 12.65
C TRP A 532 31.57 0.94 13.96
N ILE A 533 32.69 1.10 14.64
CA ILE A 533 32.93 0.55 15.96
C ILE A 533 33.37 1.66 16.91
N GLN A 534 32.83 1.67 18.11
CA GLN A 534 33.10 2.63 19.18
C GLN A 534 33.21 1.88 20.51
N GLU A 535 34.22 2.18 21.29
CA GLU A 535 34.28 1.72 22.69
C GLU A 535 33.24 2.47 23.51
N GLN A 536 32.47 1.77 24.33
CA GLN A 536 31.43 2.41 25.14
C GLN A 536 32.03 3.38 26.14
N GLY A 537 31.59 4.63 26.07
CA GLY A 537 32.11 5.74 26.89
C GLY A 537 33.12 6.63 26.16
N GLU A 538 33.64 6.22 25.01
CA GLU A 538 34.47 7.04 24.16
C GLU A 538 33.60 7.86 23.18
N ASN A 539 34.10 9.03 22.75
CA ASN A 539 33.41 9.90 21.78
C ASN A 539 33.86 9.69 20.34
N THR A 540 34.81 8.79 20.13
CA THR A 540 35.39 8.52 18.82
C THR A 540 34.96 7.15 18.29
N TYR A 541 34.66 7.07 17.00
CA TYR A 541 34.36 5.82 16.30
C TYR A 541 35.29 5.63 15.11
N MET A 542 35.53 4.39 14.74
CA MET A 542 36.34 4.02 13.58
C MET A 542 35.46 3.43 12.48
N PRO A 543 35.44 4.01 11.27
CA PRO A 543 34.71 3.50 10.12
C PRO A 543 35.56 2.51 9.31
N TYR A 544 34.93 1.40 8.86
CA TYR A 544 35.51 0.39 7.98
C TYR A 544 34.63 0.17 6.77
N ILE A 545 35.21 0.10 5.56
CA ILE A 545 34.48 -0.24 4.33
C ILE A 545 34.84 -1.66 3.91
N LEU A 546 33.88 -2.56 3.93
CA LEU A 546 34.06 -3.98 3.77
C LEU A 546 33.30 -4.53 2.55
N PRO A 547 33.88 -5.43 1.77
CA PRO A 547 33.19 -6.09 0.66
C PRO A 547 32.35 -7.29 1.06
N HIS A 548 32.52 -7.80 2.29
CA HIS A 548 31.88 -9.02 2.78
C HIS A 548 30.90 -8.75 3.92
N GLN A 549 30.03 -9.71 4.22
CA GLN A 549 28.98 -9.63 5.25
C GLN A 549 29.46 -10.03 6.65
N ASN A 550 30.76 -10.09 6.84
CA ASN A 550 31.38 -10.33 8.16
C ASN A 550 32.73 -9.63 8.22
N TYR A 551 33.13 -9.33 9.44
CA TYR A 551 34.48 -8.84 9.72
C TYR A 551 34.90 -9.17 11.16
N THR A 552 36.17 -9.50 11.34
CA THR A 552 36.76 -9.77 12.65
C THR A 552 37.76 -8.66 12.98
N PHE A 553 37.43 -7.91 14.01
CA PHE A 553 38.34 -6.94 14.62
C PHE A 553 39.27 -7.67 15.54
N SER A 554 40.56 -7.58 15.30
CA SER A 554 41.61 -8.18 16.13
C SER A 554 42.62 -7.15 16.65
N GLU A 555 42.68 -5.98 16.04
CA GLU A 555 43.54 -4.88 16.45
C GLU A 555 42.76 -3.89 17.29
N ASN A 556 43.35 -3.40 18.37
CA ASN A 556 42.77 -2.39 19.27
C ASN A 556 41.46 -2.83 19.96
N ILE A 557 41.19 -4.14 20.06
CA ILE A 557 40.09 -4.69 20.84
C ILE A 557 40.59 -5.07 22.22
N LYS A 558 40.03 -4.42 23.24
CA LYS A 558 40.37 -4.68 24.64
C LYS A 558 39.51 -5.81 25.20
N PRO A 559 40.04 -6.71 26.03
CA PRO A 559 39.22 -7.71 26.73
C PRO A 559 38.30 -7.03 27.77
N PHE A 560 37.19 -7.70 28.10
CA PHE A 560 36.18 -7.24 29.09
C PHE A 560 35.58 -5.84 28.81
N THR A 561 35.59 -5.42 27.55
CA THR A 561 35.17 -4.09 27.12
C THR A 561 33.91 -4.20 26.27
N THR A 562 33.00 -3.25 26.42
CA THR A 562 31.76 -3.17 25.59
C THR A 562 32.02 -2.25 24.40
N TYR A 563 31.69 -2.74 23.20
CA TYR A 563 31.76 -2.02 21.96
C TYR A 563 30.37 -1.79 21.40
N LEU A 564 30.15 -0.61 20.86
CA LEU A 564 28.97 -0.25 20.08
C LEU A 564 29.33 -0.39 18.60
N VAL A 565 28.52 -1.14 17.85
CA VAL A 565 28.78 -1.41 16.43
C VAL A 565 27.55 -1.07 15.60
N TRP A 566 27.73 -0.31 14.54
CA TRP A 566 26.71 0.03 13.54
C TRP A 566 27.13 -0.49 12.18
N VAL A 567 26.19 -1.00 11.42
CA VAL A 567 26.42 -1.54 10.08
C VAL A 567 25.42 -0.95 9.11
N ARG A 568 25.88 -0.50 7.96
CA ARG A 568 25.01 -0.12 6.83
C ARG A 568 25.52 -0.66 5.50
N CYS A 569 24.61 -0.76 4.53
CA CYS A 569 24.93 -1.14 3.17
C CYS A 569 25.30 0.07 2.32
N ILE A 570 26.31 -0.07 1.48
CA ILE A 570 26.68 0.91 0.43
C ILE A 570 26.49 0.24 -0.93
N PHE A 571 25.74 0.89 -1.78
CA PHE A 571 25.36 0.44 -3.08
C PHE A 571 25.98 1.30 -4.18
N ASN A 572 26.54 0.67 -5.22
CA ASN A 572 27.16 1.37 -6.36
C ASN A 572 28.10 2.52 -5.95
N LYS A 573 28.85 2.37 -4.87
CA LYS A 573 29.84 3.30 -4.30
C LYS A 573 29.30 4.58 -3.64
N THR A 574 28.08 4.99 -3.91
CA THR A 574 27.57 6.31 -3.50
C THR A 574 26.25 6.27 -2.74
N LEU A 575 25.50 5.16 -2.83
CA LEU A 575 24.19 5.06 -2.25
C LEU A 575 24.25 4.38 -0.90
N LEU A 576 24.02 5.18 0.15
CA LEU A 576 24.12 4.75 1.52
C LEU A 576 22.74 4.29 2.03
N GLY A 577 22.65 3.08 2.54
CA GLY A 577 21.51 2.62 3.31
C GLY A 577 21.53 3.19 4.73
N PRO A 578 20.40 3.09 5.46
CA PRO A 578 20.37 3.42 6.88
C PRO A 578 21.22 2.44 7.69
N PHE A 579 21.78 2.91 8.80
CA PHE A 579 22.45 2.03 9.75
C PHE A 579 21.44 1.06 10.39
N ALA A 580 21.87 -0.17 10.62
CA ALA A 580 21.17 -1.09 11.48
C ALA A 580 21.13 -0.56 12.93
N ASP A 581 20.28 -1.17 13.76
CA ASP A 581 20.29 -0.87 15.18
C ASP A 581 21.67 -1.19 15.78
N VAL A 582 22.07 -0.40 16.77
CA VAL A 582 23.37 -0.55 17.41
C VAL A 582 23.48 -1.95 18.05
N LEU A 583 24.55 -2.65 17.74
CA LEU A 583 24.95 -3.87 18.47
C LEU A 583 25.80 -3.48 19.67
N MET A 584 25.44 -4.01 20.83
CA MET A 584 26.31 -3.98 22.01
C MET A 584 27.05 -5.30 22.10
N CYS A 585 28.35 -5.27 21.87
CA CYS A 585 29.23 -6.44 21.85
C CYS A 585 30.21 -6.37 23.03
N ARG A 586 30.19 -7.34 23.91
CA ARG A 586 31.11 -7.40 25.05
C ARG A 586 32.17 -8.46 24.79
N THR A 587 33.43 -8.05 24.79
CA THR A 587 34.60 -8.94 24.69
C THR A 587 34.93 -9.62 25.98
#